data_c8c2de85d145dec0a17a8e4670798d57
#
_entry.id   c8c2de85d145dec0a17a8e4670798d57
#
_cell.length_a   1.000
_cell.length_b   1.000
_cell.length_c   1.000
_cell.angle_alpha   90.00
_cell.angle_beta   90.00
_cell.angle_gamma   90.00
#
_symmetry.space_group_name_H-M   'P 1'
#
loop_
_entity.id
_entity.type
_entity.pdbx_description
1 polymer ?
#
loop_
_entity_poly.entity_id
_entity_poly.type
_entity_poly.pdbx_seq_one_letter_code
_entity_poly.pdbx_strand_id
1 'polypeptide(L)'
;METGTILIVDDNKSVLASLELLLENEFSTVRTAANPNQITTLLTTTSIDIVILDMNFSAGINNGNEGLYWLKHIHEIRPTLPVVMLTAYGDVELAVKALKNGAADFLLKPW
;
A
#
# COMPACT_ATOMS: atom_id res chain seq x y z
N MET A 1 18.71 -6.50 11.19
CA MET A 1 18.57 -5.88 9.90
C MET A 1 17.60 -6.61 9.01
N GLU A 2 16.71 -5.87 8.43
CA GLU A 2 15.69 -6.47 7.59
C GLU A 2 16.22 -6.84 6.22
N THR A 3 15.72 -7.95 5.71
CA THR A 3 16.14 -8.44 4.41
C THR A 3 14.97 -8.51 3.43
N GLY A 4 13.84 -7.94 3.78
CA GLY A 4 12.66 -8.00 2.92
C GLY A 4 12.59 -6.89 1.91
N THR A 5 11.66 -7.03 0.98
CA THR A 5 11.33 -6.00 0.00
C THR A 5 9.94 -5.47 0.29
N ILE A 6 9.81 -4.16 0.39
CA ILE A 6 8.53 -3.49 0.59
C ILE A 6 8.14 -2.76 -0.69
N LEU A 7 6.87 -2.87 -1.06
CA LEU A 7 6.30 -2.12 -2.18
C LEU A 7 5.36 -1.06 -1.63
N ILE A 8 5.55 0.20 -2.06
CA ILE A 8 4.72 1.32 -1.67
C ILE A 8 3.97 1.81 -2.89
N VAL A 9 2.64 1.84 -2.83
CA VAL A 9 1.79 2.24 -3.95
C VAL A 9 0.95 3.43 -3.54
N ASP A 10 1.22 4.58 -4.15
CA ASP A 10 0.51 5.83 -3.88
C ASP A 10 0.75 6.76 -5.09
N ASP A 11 -0.29 7.43 -5.57
CA ASP A 11 -0.14 8.32 -6.71
C ASP A 11 0.47 9.68 -6.34
N ASN A 12 0.65 9.95 -5.06
CA ASN A 12 1.30 11.17 -4.59
C ASN A 12 2.80 10.92 -4.44
N LYS A 13 3.58 11.55 -5.30
CA LYS A 13 5.04 11.34 -5.31
C LYS A 13 5.72 11.81 -4.04
N SER A 14 5.19 12.82 -3.37
CA SER A 14 5.75 13.29 -2.09
C SER A 14 5.59 12.24 -1.00
N VAL A 15 4.45 11.54 -0.99
CA VAL A 15 4.19 10.45 -0.05
C VAL A 15 5.17 9.30 -0.32
N LEU A 16 5.35 8.94 -1.59
CA LEU A 16 6.30 7.88 -1.96
C LEU A 16 7.71 8.21 -1.49
N ALA A 17 8.15 9.45 -1.75
CA ALA A 17 9.50 9.86 -1.36
C ALA A 17 9.68 9.85 0.15
N SER A 18 8.69 10.33 0.89
CA SER A 18 8.75 10.35 2.35
C SER A 18 8.82 8.96 2.94
N LEU A 19 7.99 8.05 2.45
CA LEU A 19 7.98 6.67 2.94
C LEU A 19 9.26 5.93 2.55
N GLU A 20 9.74 6.16 1.34
CA GLU A 20 10.99 5.54 0.90
C GLU A 20 12.13 5.95 1.81
N LEU A 21 12.22 7.24 2.15
CA LEU A 21 13.25 7.75 3.05
C LEU A 21 13.12 7.14 4.45
N LEU A 22 11.91 7.04 4.96
CA LEU A 22 11.69 6.47 6.29
C LEU A 22 12.01 4.98 6.37
N LEU A 23 11.79 4.24 5.28
CA LEU A 23 11.87 2.78 5.30
C LEU A 23 13.15 2.22 4.68
N GLU A 24 13.98 3.05 4.05
CA GLU A 24 15.14 2.55 3.32
C GLU A 24 16.16 1.84 4.20
N ASN A 25 16.17 2.14 5.50
CA ASN A 25 17.06 1.49 6.45
C ASN A 25 16.43 0.29 7.16
N GLU A 26 15.13 0.08 6.93
CA GLU A 26 14.39 -1.01 7.58
C GLU A 26 14.22 -2.23 6.69
N PHE A 27 14.36 -2.04 5.38
CA PHE A 27 14.20 -3.09 4.39
C PHE A 27 15.39 -3.10 3.46
N SER A 28 15.71 -4.27 2.92
CA SER A 28 16.85 -4.37 1.98
C SER A 28 16.51 -3.68 0.66
N THR A 29 15.25 -3.64 0.27
CA THR A 29 14.81 -2.98 -0.96
C THR A 29 13.46 -2.31 -0.73
N VAL A 30 13.35 -1.06 -1.17
CA VAL A 30 12.08 -0.33 -1.19
C VAL A 30 11.72 -0.06 -2.64
N ARG A 31 10.56 -0.55 -3.08
CA ARG A 31 10.03 -0.29 -4.41
C ARG A 31 8.85 0.65 -4.30
N THR A 32 8.71 1.54 -5.26
CA THR A 32 7.59 2.48 -5.28
C THR A 32 6.85 2.38 -6.60
N ALA A 33 5.54 2.61 -6.57
CA ALA A 33 4.71 2.66 -7.76
C ALA A 33 3.71 3.79 -7.60
N ALA A 34 3.69 4.70 -8.56
CA ALA A 34 2.74 5.82 -8.56
C ALA A 34 1.42 5.45 -9.22
N ASN A 35 1.34 4.30 -9.86
CA ASN A 35 0.16 3.84 -10.56
C ASN A 35 -0.18 2.42 -10.10
N PRO A 36 -1.40 2.20 -9.57
CA PRO A 36 -1.77 0.87 -9.07
C PRO A 36 -1.80 -0.20 -10.16
N ASN A 37 -1.88 0.18 -11.43
CA ASN A 37 -1.83 -0.79 -12.53
C ASN A 37 -0.49 -1.50 -12.62
N GLN A 38 0.54 -1.00 -11.94
CA GLN A 38 1.84 -1.65 -11.90
C GLN A 38 1.91 -2.79 -10.88
N ILE A 39 0.91 -2.90 -10.01
CA ILE A 39 0.92 -3.87 -8.91
C ILE A 39 1.05 -5.29 -9.42
N THR A 40 0.24 -5.68 -10.38
CA THR A 40 0.23 -7.05 -10.90
C THR A 40 1.61 -7.44 -11.43
N THR A 41 2.21 -6.58 -12.25
CA THR A 41 3.54 -6.86 -12.80
C THR A 41 4.58 -6.97 -11.70
N LEU A 42 4.56 -6.06 -10.73
CA LEU A 42 5.54 -6.07 -9.64
C LEU A 42 5.41 -7.31 -8.77
N LEU A 43 4.18 -7.75 -8.49
CA LEU A 43 3.96 -8.95 -7.68
C LEU A 43 4.38 -10.23 -8.40
N THR A 44 4.32 -10.24 -9.72
CA THR A 44 4.66 -11.43 -10.51
C THR A 44 6.12 -11.48 -10.93
N THR A 45 6.81 -10.34 -10.94
CA THR A 45 8.21 -10.28 -11.38
C THR A 45 9.21 -9.99 -10.26
N THR A 46 8.74 -9.56 -9.10
CA THR A 46 9.58 -9.18 -7.97
C THR A 46 9.08 -9.87 -6.72
N SER A 47 10.00 -10.33 -5.89
CA SER A 47 9.63 -10.93 -4.61
C SER A 47 9.31 -9.81 -3.62
N ILE A 48 8.03 -9.61 -3.36
CA ILE A 48 7.54 -8.58 -2.44
C ILE A 48 7.12 -9.24 -1.13
N ASP A 49 7.54 -8.68 0.00
CA ASP A 49 7.25 -9.24 1.32
C ASP A 49 6.15 -8.49 2.06
N ILE A 50 5.94 -7.23 1.73
CA ILE A 50 4.86 -6.42 2.33
C ILE A 50 4.51 -5.29 1.36
N VAL A 51 3.24 -4.89 1.34
CA VAL A 51 2.76 -3.79 0.50
C VAL A 51 2.16 -2.70 1.38
N ILE A 52 2.50 -1.45 1.10
CA ILE A 52 1.79 -0.29 1.63
C ILE A 52 0.97 0.28 0.47
N LEU A 53 -0.33 0.35 0.64
CA LEU A 53 -1.28 0.66 -0.43
C LEU A 53 -2.17 1.82 -0.04
N ASP A 54 -2.20 2.85 -0.88
CA ASP A 54 -3.10 3.99 -0.68
C ASP A 54 -4.56 3.56 -0.84
N MET A 55 -5.44 4.14 -0.03
CA MET A 55 -6.87 3.87 -0.12
C MET A 55 -7.51 4.53 -1.33
N ASN A 56 -7.00 5.67 -1.78
CA ASN A 56 -7.62 6.45 -2.84
C ASN A 56 -6.57 6.93 -3.83
N PHE A 57 -6.76 6.61 -5.11
CA PHE A 57 -5.83 7.00 -6.17
C PHE A 57 -6.34 8.12 -7.05
N SER A 58 -7.64 8.38 -7.06
CA SER A 58 -8.21 9.44 -7.89
C SER A 58 -8.41 10.69 -7.05
N ALA A 59 -7.86 11.81 -7.51
CA ALA A 59 -7.99 13.08 -6.82
C ALA A 59 -9.48 13.44 -6.65
N GLY A 60 -9.86 13.83 -5.44
CA GLY A 60 -11.22 14.26 -5.15
C GLY A 60 -12.22 13.14 -4.88
N ILE A 61 -11.80 11.88 -5.02
CA ILE A 61 -12.67 10.74 -4.72
C ILE A 61 -12.09 10.02 -3.51
N ASN A 62 -12.79 10.10 -2.39
CA ASN A 62 -12.29 9.60 -1.10
C ASN A 62 -13.22 8.55 -0.50
N ASN A 63 -13.73 7.63 -1.33
CA ASN A 63 -14.61 6.57 -0.84
C ASN A 63 -13.87 5.27 -0.49
N GLY A 64 -12.58 5.18 -0.79
CA GLY A 64 -11.77 4.00 -0.48
C GLY A 64 -12.00 2.81 -1.39
N ASN A 65 -12.90 2.88 -2.36
CA ASN A 65 -13.22 1.75 -3.21
C ASN A 65 -12.03 1.28 -4.04
N GLU A 66 -11.20 2.21 -4.48
CA GLU A 66 -10.01 1.83 -5.26
C GLU A 66 -9.02 1.04 -4.42
N GLY A 67 -8.75 1.51 -3.20
CA GLY A 67 -7.85 0.79 -2.31
C GLY A 67 -8.37 -0.60 -1.98
N LEU A 68 -9.66 -0.72 -1.70
CA LEU A 68 -10.27 -2.01 -1.41
C LEU A 68 -10.23 -2.94 -2.62
N TYR A 69 -10.44 -2.40 -3.81
CA TYR A 69 -10.32 -3.19 -5.04
C TYR A 69 -8.92 -3.77 -5.20
N TRP A 70 -7.89 -2.95 -5.01
CA TRP A 70 -6.52 -3.41 -5.17
C TRP A 70 -6.08 -4.32 -4.04
N LEU A 71 -6.58 -4.13 -2.83
CA LEU A 71 -6.33 -5.04 -1.71
C LEU A 71 -6.83 -6.44 -2.07
N LYS A 72 -8.05 -6.53 -2.58
CA LYS A 72 -8.61 -7.80 -3.01
C LYS A 72 -7.79 -8.42 -4.14
N HIS A 73 -7.40 -7.61 -5.12
CA HIS A 73 -6.63 -8.06 -6.26
C HIS A 73 -5.26 -8.62 -5.83
N ILE A 74 -4.59 -7.93 -4.89
CA ILE A 74 -3.32 -8.39 -4.36
C ILE A 74 -3.48 -9.75 -3.69
N HIS A 75 -4.52 -9.92 -2.91
CA HIS A 75 -4.76 -11.19 -2.20
C HIS A 75 -5.22 -12.31 -3.12
N GLU A 76 -5.74 -11.99 -4.31
CA GLU A 76 -6.01 -13.01 -5.33
C GLU A 76 -4.71 -13.54 -5.91
N ILE A 77 -3.68 -12.70 -6.01
CA ILE A 77 -2.37 -13.11 -6.53
C ILE A 77 -1.51 -13.74 -5.43
N ARG A 78 -1.48 -13.10 -4.27
CA ARG A 78 -0.66 -13.52 -3.12
C ARG A 78 -1.50 -13.50 -1.86
N PRO A 79 -2.25 -14.59 -1.53
CA PRO A 79 -3.22 -14.58 -0.43
C PRO A 79 -2.65 -14.28 0.95
N THR A 80 -1.37 -14.57 1.19
CA THR A 80 -0.75 -14.36 2.50
C THR A 80 0.10 -13.10 2.58
N LEU A 81 0.17 -12.31 1.52
CA LEU A 81 0.99 -11.11 1.50
C LEU A 81 0.39 -10.04 2.41
N PRO A 82 1.14 -9.55 3.41
CA PRO A 82 0.63 -8.48 4.27
C PRO A 82 0.46 -7.19 3.47
N VAL A 83 -0.68 -6.52 3.64
CA VAL A 83 -0.96 -5.23 3.02
C VAL A 83 -1.32 -4.25 4.13
N VAL A 84 -0.59 -3.14 4.20
CA VAL A 84 -0.86 -2.04 5.12
C VAL A 84 -1.49 -0.91 4.32
N MET A 85 -2.66 -0.44 4.74
CA MET A 85 -3.36 0.60 4.01
C MET A 85 -2.93 1.99 4.49
N LEU A 86 -2.83 2.93 3.54
CA LEU A 86 -2.62 4.35 3.86
C LEU A 86 -3.96 5.05 3.73
N THR A 87 -4.38 5.75 4.76
CA THR A 87 -5.67 6.43 4.75
C THR A 87 -5.52 7.84 5.29
N ALA A 88 -6.39 8.74 4.84
CA ALA A 88 -6.37 10.13 5.30
C ALA A 88 -6.85 10.22 6.74
N TYR A 89 -6.37 11.25 7.43
CA TYR A 89 -6.83 11.53 8.78
C TYR A 89 -8.36 11.73 8.77
N GLY A 90 -9.03 11.03 9.65
CA GLY A 90 -10.48 11.10 9.74
C GLY A 90 -11.21 9.98 9.02
N ASP A 91 -10.52 9.19 8.20
CA ASP A 91 -11.14 8.10 7.45
C ASP A 91 -11.08 6.77 8.20
N VAL A 92 -11.42 6.79 9.48
CA VAL A 92 -11.35 5.61 10.34
C VAL A 92 -12.28 4.50 9.84
N GLU A 93 -13.46 4.87 9.33
CA GLU A 93 -14.39 3.86 8.81
C GLU A 93 -13.81 3.09 7.63
N LEU A 94 -13.07 3.78 6.76
CA LEU A 94 -12.42 3.13 5.63
C LEU A 94 -11.29 2.20 6.11
N ALA A 95 -10.55 2.62 7.13
CA ALA A 95 -9.50 1.79 7.71
C ALA A 95 -10.09 0.51 8.30
N VAL A 96 -11.17 0.61 9.05
CA VAL A 96 -11.86 -0.55 9.63
C VAL A 96 -12.35 -1.48 8.53
N LYS A 97 -12.94 -0.90 7.47
CA LYS A 97 -13.42 -1.69 6.35
C LYS A 97 -12.27 -2.45 5.67
N ALA A 98 -11.12 -1.81 5.51
CA ALA A 98 -9.95 -2.46 4.94
C ALA A 98 -9.48 -3.62 5.80
N LEU A 99 -9.44 -3.46 7.12
CA LEU A 99 -9.06 -4.53 8.03
C LEU A 99 -10.01 -5.72 7.91
N LYS A 100 -11.31 -5.45 7.79
CA LYS A 100 -12.31 -6.51 7.61
C LYS A 100 -12.16 -7.21 6.26
N ASN A 101 -11.52 -6.57 5.30
CA ASN A 101 -11.30 -7.15 3.98
C ASN A 101 -9.90 -7.73 3.82
N GLY A 102 -9.17 -7.90 4.91
CA GLY A 102 -7.93 -8.64 4.89
C GLY A 102 -6.65 -7.81 5.00
N ALA A 103 -6.75 -6.48 5.14
CA ALA A 103 -5.55 -5.68 5.37
C ALA A 103 -4.95 -6.05 6.72
N ALA A 104 -3.62 -6.06 6.80
CA ALA A 104 -2.91 -6.40 8.03
C ALA A 104 -2.97 -5.26 9.05
N ASP A 105 -2.98 -4.01 8.55
CA ASP A 105 -2.97 -2.83 9.40
C ASP A 105 -3.25 -1.60 8.53
N PHE A 106 -3.24 -0.42 9.15
CA PHE A 106 -3.36 0.82 8.40
C PHE A 106 -2.50 1.91 9.05
N LEU A 107 -2.14 2.91 8.25
CA LEU A 107 -1.39 4.08 8.68
C LEU A 107 -2.17 5.32 8.27
N LEU A 108 -2.15 6.35 9.12
CA LEU A 108 -2.82 7.61 8.82
C LEU A 108 -1.83 8.60 8.19
N LYS A 109 -2.28 9.32 7.17
CA LYS A 109 -1.55 10.45 6.59
C LYS A 109 -1.91 11.70 7.37
N PRO A 110 -1.04 12.70 7.42
CA PRO A 110 0.38 12.71 7.12
C PRO A 110 1.21 12.16 8.27
N TRP A 111 2.49 11.91 7.99
CA TRP A 111 3.45 11.51 9.02
C TRP A 111 4.68 12.40 8.99
#